data_11cbc13210f1ca9dabe45e440d26b9e4
#
_entry.id   11cbc13210f1ca9dabe45e440d26b9e4
#
_cell.length_a   1.000
_cell.length_b   1.000
_cell.length_c   1.000
_cell.angle_alpha   90.00
_cell.angle_beta   90.00
_cell.angle_gamma   90.00
#
_symmetry.space_group_name_H-M   'P 1'
#
loop_
_entity.id
_entity.type
_entity.pdbx_description
1 polymer ?
#
loop_
_entity_poly.entity_id
_entity_poly.type
_entity_poly.pdbx_seq_one_letter_code
_entity_poly.pdbx_strand_id
1 'polypeptide(L)'
;VYGAGDTSLAAAAVQALEAHDRLLACGDAAAGALLESRLEKVPGAEKVYDFGTMSYADAKVGPQIEKRARAKLGGEGDKPDPVRLALARAQAARRIVGTELAVACAERESDHVLVLSTKKGCWLRTVPAADNPGLWLLDMVRRAAAGLPQAEGTGFLPAGQVKQSDPPGRSQSKDSTLKKKHPLRVLLAVLGILALAAFGVAWYLTDGDLAALPQRLMTLHLPEWVTLWQ
;
A
#
# COMPACT_ATOMS: atom_id res chain seq x y z
N VAL A 1 18.72 13.94 -19.58
CA VAL A 1 19.17 12.92 -20.54
C VAL A 1 18.78 11.57 -20.01
N TYR A 2 17.91 10.83 -20.72
CA TYR A 2 17.33 9.58 -20.23
C TYR A 2 18.01 8.32 -20.79
N GLY A 3 18.98 8.49 -21.68
CA GLY A 3 19.72 7.41 -22.33
C GLY A 3 20.76 7.94 -23.31
N ALA A 4 21.52 7.06 -23.94
CA ALA A 4 22.43 7.41 -25.03
C ALA A 4 21.64 7.57 -26.32
N GLY A 5 21.86 8.66 -27.07
CA GLY A 5 21.17 8.96 -28.34
C GLY A 5 19.72 9.45 -28.16
N ASP A 6 18.88 9.19 -29.16
CA ASP A 6 17.48 9.66 -29.24
C ASP A 6 16.48 8.78 -28.46
N THR A 7 16.88 8.22 -27.31
CA THR A 7 16.02 7.38 -26.51
C THR A 7 14.87 8.19 -25.89
N SER A 8 13.63 7.87 -26.25
CA SER A 8 12.45 8.50 -25.64
C SER A 8 12.31 8.11 -24.16
N LEU A 9 11.62 8.94 -23.37
CA LEU A 9 11.35 8.62 -21.97
C LEU A 9 10.51 7.33 -21.83
N ALA A 10 9.61 7.08 -22.75
CA ALA A 10 8.83 5.84 -22.77
C ALA A 10 9.73 4.61 -23.00
N ALA A 11 10.66 4.69 -23.97
CA ALA A 11 11.64 3.63 -24.19
C ALA A 11 12.56 3.42 -22.97
N ALA A 12 13.01 4.50 -22.35
CA ALA A 12 13.82 4.41 -21.13
C ALA A 12 13.05 3.79 -19.95
N ALA A 13 11.73 4.03 -19.85
CA ALA A 13 10.88 3.41 -18.83
C ALA A 13 10.71 1.91 -19.09
N VAL A 14 10.44 1.50 -20.33
CA VAL A 14 10.34 0.08 -20.72
C VAL A 14 11.66 -0.65 -20.48
N GLN A 15 12.78 -0.09 -20.92
CA GLN A 15 14.10 -0.66 -20.65
C GLN A 15 14.41 -0.82 -19.16
N ALA A 16 14.02 0.16 -18.34
CA ALA A 16 14.22 0.06 -16.90
C ALA A 16 13.33 -1.04 -16.26
N LEU A 17 12.11 -1.22 -16.76
CA LEU A 17 11.22 -2.30 -16.32
C LEU A 17 11.78 -3.67 -16.71
N GLU A 18 12.18 -3.86 -17.96
CA GLU A 18 12.80 -5.10 -18.47
C GLU A 18 14.09 -5.43 -17.73
N ALA A 19 15.01 -4.46 -17.60
CA ALA A 19 16.32 -4.68 -16.96
C ALA A 19 16.22 -5.11 -15.50
N HIS A 20 15.12 -4.84 -14.82
CA HIS A 20 14.91 -5.18 -13.42
C HIS A 20 13.77 -6.20 -13.21
N ASP A 21 13.31 -6.85 -14.27
CA ASP A 21 12.24 -7.86 -14.25
C ASP A 21 11.01 -7.36 -13.47
N ARG A 22 10.49 -6.18 -13.88
CA ARG A 22 9.38 -5.50 -13.22
C ARG A 22 8.23 -5.29 -14.17
N LEU A 23 7.03 -5.64 -13.69
CA LEU A 23 5.79 -5.44 -14.41
C LEU A 23 5.05 -4.20 -13.89
N LEU A 24 4.39 -3.52 -14.81
CA LEU A 24 3.58 -2.33 -14.56
C LEU A 24 2.09 -2.64 -14.82
N ALA A 25 1.23 -2.32 -13.86
CA ALA A 25 -0.22 -2.34 -14.01
C ALA A 25 -0.81 -0.92 -14.01
N CYS A 26 -1.96 -0.75 -14.68
CA CYS A 26 -2.73 0.48 -14.63
C CYS A 26 -4.02 0.28 -13.83
N GLY A 27 -4.31 1.20 -12.91
CA GLY A 27 -5.43 1.11 -11.97
C GLY A 27 -6.69 1.83 -12.42
N ASP A 28 -6.61 2.74 -13.38
CA ASP A 28 -7.75 3.51 -13.88
C ASP A 28 -7.53 4.04 -15.30
N ALA A 29 -8.63 4.46 -15.93
CA ALA A 29 -8.63 4.97 -17.30
C ALA A 29 -7.82 6.26 -17.49
N ALA A 30 -7.78 7.11 -16.45
CA ALA A 30 -7.04 8.36 -16.51
C ALA A 30 -5.52 8.11 -16.65
N ALA A 31 -4.97 7.20 -15.87
CA ALA A 31 -3.56 6.81 -16.03
C ALA A 31 -3.31 6.05 -17.34
N GLY A 32 -4.26 5.19 -17.77
CA GLY A 32 -4.20 4.51 -19.07
C GLY A 32 -4.07 5.50 -20.23
N ALA A 33 -4.92 6.49 -20.29
CA ALA A 33 -4.89 7.54 -21.31
C ALA A 33 -3.55 8.32 -21.35
N LEU A 34 -2.90 8.47 -20.20
CA LEU A 34 -1.60 9.14 -20.12
C LEU A 34 -0.43 8.27 -20.62
N LEU A 35 -0.52 6.95 -20.48
CA LEU A 35 0.60 6.02 -20.73
C LEU A 35 0.50 5.26 -22.04
N GLU A 36 -0.66 4.68 -22.34
CA GLU A 36 -0.82 3.65 -23.38
C GLU A 36 -0.38 4.14 -24.76
N SER A 37 -0.84 5.30 -25.19
CA SER A 37 -0.47 5.87 -26.48
C SER A 37 1.05 6.13 -26.67
N ARG A 38 1.79 6.19 -25.56
CA ARG A 38 3.24 6.37 -25.55
C ARG A 38 3.98 5.05 -25.48
N LEU A 39 3.46 4.11 -24.71
CA LEU A 39 4.05 2.78 -24.54
C LEU A 39 3.84 1.92 -25.80
N GLU A 40 2.68 1.97 -26.43
CA GLU A 40 2.40 1.24 -27.69
C GLU A 40 3.42 1.49 -28.82
N LYS A 41 4.08 2.66 -28.79
CA LYS A 41 5.11 3.01 -29.78
C LYS A 41 6.50 2.46 -29.44
N VAL A 42 6.64 1.79 -28.29
CA VAL A 42 7.93 1.26 -27.82
C VAL A 42 7.97 -0.25 -28.04
N PRO A 43 8.90 -0.75 -28.86
CA PRO A 43 9.09 -2.20 -29.02
C PRO A 43 9.39 -2.87 -27.67
N GLY A 44 8.73 -3.98 -27.39
CA GLY A 44 8.91 -4.73 -26.13
C GLY A 44 8.04 -4.23 -24.97
N ALA A 45 7.28 -3.16 -25.12
CA ALA A 45 6.42 -2.65 -24.04
C ALA A 45 5.39 -3.70 -23.57
N GLU A 46 4.93 -4.58 -24.46
CA GLU A 46 4.00 -5.67 -24.18
C GLU A 46 4.56 -6.71 -23.19
N LYS A 47 5.86 -6.78 -23.00
CA LYS A 47 6.50 -7.67 -22.01
C LYS A 47 6.40 -7.17 -20.60
N VAL A 48 6.27 -5.87 -20.42
CA VAL A 48 6.31 -5.19 -19.10
C VAL A 48 5.01 -4.49 -18.74
N TYR A 49 4.11 -4.29 -19.72
CA TYR A 49 2.81 -3.66 -19.56
C TYR A 49 1.75 -4.40 -20.39
N ASP A 50 0.69 -4.83 -19.73
CA ASP A 50 -0.43 -5.47 -20.41
C ASP A 50 -1.48 -4.42 -20.82
N PHE A 51 -1.66 -4.24 -22.11
CA PHE A 51 -2.53 -3.21 -22.70
C PHE A 51 -4.03 -3.53 -22.62
N GLY A 52 -4.45 -4.64 -22.03
CA GLY A 52 -5.87 -4.96 -22.03
C GLY A 52 -6.35 -6.02 -21.06
N THR A 53 -5.60 -7.10 -20.87
CA THR A 53 -6.10 -8.30 -20.19
C THR A 53 -5.92 -8.30 -18.69
N MET A 54 -4.95 -7.53 -18.18
CA MET A 54 -4.63 -7.46 -16.73
C MET A 54 -4.61 -6.00 -16.24
N SER A 55 -5.56 -5.20 -16.69
CA SER A 55 -5.64 -3.77 -16.39
C SER A 55 -7.04 -3.36 -15.92
N TYR A 56 -7.21 -2.07 -15.67
CA TYR A 56 -8.51 -1.46 -15.39
C TYR A 56 -9.55 -1.69 -16.51
N ALA A 57 -9.12 -1.90 -17.74
CA ALA A 57 -9.99 -2.11 -18.90
C ALA A 57 -10.52 -3.54 -19.03
N ASP A 58 -9.92 -4.51 -18.37
CA ASP A 58 -10.39 -5.90 -18.38
C ASP A 58 -11.75 -6.05 -17.67
N ALA A 59 -12.66 -6.79 -18.30
CA ALA A 59 -14.03 -6.96 -17.80
C ALA A 59 -14.13 -7.66 -16.43
N LYS A 60 -13.11 -8.42 -16.02
CA LYS A 60 -13.07 -9.13 -14.74
C LYS A 60 -12.17 -8.40 -13.73
N VAL A 61 -11.01 -7.93 -14.17
CA VAL A 61 -10.00 -7.29 -13.31
C VAL A 61 -10.42 -5.87 -12.91
N GLY A 62 -10.90 -5.06 -13.85
CA GLY A 62 -11.32 -3.68 -13.60
C GLY A 62 -12.35 -3.54 -12.48
N PRO A 63 -13.48 -4.27 -12.53
CA PRO A 63 -14.46 -4.25 -11.42
C PRO A 63 -13.90 -4.71 -10.07
N GLN A 64 -12.94 -5.63 -10.05
CA GLN A 64 -12.29 -6.06 -8.80
C GLN A 64 -11.39 -4.97 -8.24
N ILE A 65 -10.64 -4.25 -9.10
CA ILE A 65 -9.83 -3.09 -8.70
C ILE A 65 -10.74 -2.04 -8.06
N GLU A 66 -11.83 -1.67 -8.73
CA GLU A 66 -12.77 -0.65 -8.25
C GLU A 66 -13.42 -1.07 -6.92
N LYS A 67 -13.95 -2.30 -6.84
CA LYS A 67 -14.54 -2.84 -5.61
C LYS A 67 -13.57 -2.79 -4.43
N ARG A 68 -12.33 -3.22 -4.66
CA ARG A 68 -11.30 -3.24 -3.60
C ARG A 68 -10.86 -1.84 -3.20
N ALA A 69 -10.78 -0.93 -4.16
CA ALA A 69 -10.45 0.47 -3.90
C ALA A 69 -11.52 1.15 -3.04
N ARG A 70 -12.81 1.00 -3.39
CA ARG A 70 -13.93 1.55 -2.63
C ARG A 70 -14.06 0.94 -1.24
N ALA A 71 -13.91 -0.37 -1.11
CA ALA A 71 -13.95 -1.05 0.20
C ALA A 71 -12.88 -0.50 1.16
N LYS A 72 -11.71 -0.11 0.63
CA LYS A 72 -10.65 0.49 1.45
C LYS A 72 -10.99 1.89 1.95
N LEU A 73 -11.87 2.61 1.27
CA LEU A 73 -12.28 3.98 1.61
C LEU A 73 -13.47 4.07 2.55
N GLY A 74 -14.06 2.93 2.94
CA GLY A 74 -15.03 2.89 4.06
C GLY A 74 -16.49 3.04 3.69
N GLY A 75 -16.92 2.71 2.47
CA GLY A 75 -18.32 2.42 2.26
C GLY A 75 -19.11 3.22 1.24
N GLU A 76 -20.33 2.76 1.07
CA GLU A 76 -21.34 3.34 0.20
C GLU A 76 -21.93 4.59 0.87
N GLY A 77 -21.88 5.72 0.20
CA GLY A 77 -22.63 6.93 0.58
C GLY A 77 -21.87 8.24 0.45
N ASP A 78 -20.59 8.27 0.61
CA ASP A 78 -19.77 9.46 0.40
C ASP A 78 -19.00 9.33 -0.91
N LYS A 79 -19.02 10.36 -1.78
CA LYS A 79 -18.16 10.39 -2.96
C LYS A 79 -16.72 10.46 -2.44
N PRO A 80 -15.89 9.41 -2.64
CA PRO A 80 -14.54 9.43 -2.12
C PRO A 80 -13.75 10.55 -2.81
N ASP A 81 -12.83 11.15 -2.05
CA ASP A 81 -11.86 12.09 -2.60
C ASP A 81 -11.14 11.46 -3.80
N PRO A 82 -11.08 12.13 -4.97
CA PRO A 82 -10.50 11.57 -6.19
C PRO A 82 -9.06 11.08 -6.01
N VAL A 83 -8.25 11.78 -5.20
CA VAL A 83 -6.85 11.42 -4.95
C VAL A 83 -6.77 10.16 -4.08
N ARG A 84 -7.61 10.06 -3.06
CA ARG A 84 -7.70 8.86 -2.22
C ARG A 84 -8.18 7.65 -3.02
N LEU A 85 -9.11 7.87 -3.95
CA LEU A 85 -9.62 6.81 -4.84
C LEU A 85 -8.53 6.34 -5.79
N ALA A 86 -7.80 7.26 -6.46
CA ALA A 86 -6.67 6.91 -7.33
C ALA A 86 -5.59 6.15 -6.56
N LEU A 87 -5.24 6.59 -5.34
CA LEU A 87 -4.31 5.88 -4.47
C LEU A 87 -4.78 4.46 -4.16
N ALA A 88 -6.05 4.30 -3.83
CA ALA A 88 -6.62 3.00 -3.53
C ALA A 88 -6.67 2.10 -4.76
N ARG A 89 -6.96 2.65 -5.96
CA ARG A 89 -6.95 1.93 -7.26
C ARG A 89 -5.55 1.45 -7.61
N ALA A 90 -4.52 2.30 -7.53
CA ALA A 90 -3.14 1.88 -7.79
C ALA A 90 -2.71 0.73 -6.85
N GLN A 91 -3.04 0.81 -5.57
CA GLN A 91 -2.74 -0.26 -4.62
C GLN A 91 -3.54 -1.54 -4.87
N ALA A 92 -4.80 -1.42 -5.29
CA ALA A 92 -5.64 -2.56 -5.64
C ALA A 92 -5.14 -3.24 -6.91
N ALA A 93 -4.86 -2.48 -7.97
CA ALA A 93 -4.32 -2.98 -9.24
C ALA A 93 -3.03 -3.77 -9.00
N ARG A 94 -2.05 -3.18 -8.31
CA ARG A 94 -0.79 -3.85 -7.99
C ARG A 94 -1.00 -5.21 -7.31
N ARG A 95 -1.95 -5.31 -6.38
CA ARG A 95 -2.19 -6.55 -5.63
C ARG A 95 -3.01 -7.58 -6.39
N ILE A 96 -3.98 -7.13 -7.20
CA ILE A 96 -4.86 -8.03 -7.96
C ILE A 96 -4.11 -8.60 -9.14
N VAL A 97 -3.38 -7.77 -9.87
CA VAL A 97 -2.58 -8.18 -11.03
C VAL A 97 -1.28 -8.87 -10.61
N GLY A 98 -0.77 -8.58 -9.41
CA GLY A 98 0.47 -9.19 -8.90
C GLY A 98 1.74 -8.52 -9.41
N THR A 99 1.68 -7.28 -9.89
CA THR A 99 2.82 -6.54 -10.43
C THR A 99 3.67 -5.88 -9.34
N GLU A 100 4.91 -5.50 -9.69
CA GLU A 100 5.80 -4.75 -8.80
C GLU A 100 5.38 -3.29 -8.70
N LEU A 101 4.89 -2.72 -9.80
CA LEU A 101 4.45 -1.33 -9.89
C LEU A 101 3.00 -1.27 -10.38
N ALA A 102 2.27 -0.29 -9.89
CA ALA A 102 1.00 0.10 -10.47
C ALA A 102 0.81 1.61 -10.37
N VAL A 103 0.12 2.17 -11.36
CA VAL A 103 -0.16 3.59 -11.46
C VAL A 103 -1.65 3.85 -11.52
N ALA A 104 -2.04 5.05 -11.10
CA ALA A 104 -3.38 5.61 -11.24
C ALA A 104 -3.29 7.14 -11.33
N CYS A 105 -4.37 7.80 -11.72
CA CYS A 105 -4.41 9.25 -11.85
C CYS A 105 -5.74 9.81 -11.37
N ALA A 106 -5.71 10.86 -10.55
CA ALA A 106 -6.87 11.69 -10.27
C ALA A 106 -6.81 12.93 -11.16
N GLU A 107 -7.75 13.05 -12.07
CA GLU A 107 -7.92 14.22 -12.91
C GLU A 107 -8.72 15.28 -12.18
N ARG A 108 -8.24 16.53 -12.24
CA ARG A 108 -8.92 17.73 -11.78
C ARG A 108 -8.92 18.77 -12.90
N GLU A 109 -9.69 19.84 -12.72
CA GLU A 109 -9.83 20.88 -13.75
C GLU A 109 -8.49 21.53 -14.13
N SER A 110 -7.61 21.76 -13.17
CA SER A 110 -6.34 22.49 -13.36
C SER A 110 -5.12 21.60 -13.35
N ASP A 111 -5.20 20.40 -12.79
CA ASP A 111 -4.06 19.52 -12.57
C ASP A 111 -4.42 18.04 -12.57
N HIS A 112 -3.39 17.22 -12.63
CA HIS A 112 -3.45 15.77 -12.47
C HIS A 112 -2.66 15.38 -11.23
N VAL A 113 -3.23 14.54 -10.38
CA VAL A 113 -2.49 13.90 -9.29
C VAL A 113 -2.12 12.49 -9.71
N LEU A 114 -0.86 12.34 -10.08
CA LEU A 114 -0.27 11.07 -10.49
C LEU A 114 0.05 10.22 -9.27
N VAL A 115 -0.28 8.95 -9.31
CA VAL A 115 -0.06 8.00 -8.22
C VAL A 115 0.77 6.84 -8.72
N LEU A 116 1.82 6.50 -7.97
CA LEU A 116 2.62 5.31 -8.16
C LEU A 116 2.58 4.45 -6.89
N SER A 117 2.25 3.18 -7.03
CA SER A 117 2.25 2.17 -5.95
C SER A 117 3.34 1.14 -6.22
N THR A 118 4.18 0.89 -5.21
CA THR A 118 5.21 -0.15 -5.22
C THR A 118 5.10 -1.02 -3.95
N LYS A 119 5.91 -2.07 -3.84
CA LYS A 119 6.03 -2.85 -2.59
C LYS A 119 6.57 -2.02 -1.42
N LYS A 120 7.40 -1.00 -1.70
CA LYS A 120 8.03 -0.15 -0.68
C LYS A 120 7.14 1.00 -0.20
N GLY A 121 6.13 1.38 -0.98
CA GLY A 121 5.25 2.49 -0.64
C GLY A 121 4.53 3.07 -1.86
N CYS A 122 3.84 4.17 -1.62
CA CYS A 122 3.15 4.91 -2.68
C CYS A 122 3.64 6.36 -2.70
N TRP A 123 3.71 6.93 -3.89
CA TRP A 123 4.09 8.31 -4.14
C TRP A 123 3.05 9.01 -4.98
N LEU A 124 2.82 10.27 -4.67
CA LEU A 124 1.91 11.13 -5.40
C LEU A 124 2.68 12.33 -5.95
N ARG A 125 2.30 12.76 -7.14
CA ARG A 125 2.79 13.99 -7.74
C ARG A 125 1.65 14.77 -8.35
N THR A 126 1.51 16.04 -7.98
CA THR A 126 0.60 16.98 -8.63
C THR A 126 1.32 17.62 -9.80
N VAL A 127 0.70 17.59 -10.96
CA VAL A 127 1.24 18.15 -12.21
C VAL A 127 0.15 19.01 -12.85
N PRO A 128 0.41 20.27 -13.19
CA PRO A 128 -0.52 21.07 -13.98
C PRO A 128 -0.91 20.36 -15.28
N ALA A 129 -2.16 20.48 -15.69
CA ALA A 129 -2.64 19.81 -16.90
C ALA A 129 -1.85 20.21 -18.16
N ALA A 130 -1.32 21.45 -18.20
CA ALA A 130 -0.48 21.97 -19.27
C ALA A 130 0.93 21.34 -19.33
N ASP A 131 1.42 20.75 -18.24
CA ASP A 131 2.82 20.29 -18.10
C ASP A 131 3.05 18.84 -18.51
N ASN A 132 2.22 18.29 -19.38
CA ASN A 132 2.35 16.94 -19.91
C ASN A 132 2.44 15.83 -18.85
N PRO A 133 1.36 15.58 -18.09
CA PRO A 133 1.35 14.64 -16.97
C PRO A 133 1.81 13.22 -17.34
N GLY A 134 1.62 12.80 -18.59
CA GLY A 134 2.07 11.48 -19.04
C GLY A 134 3.60 11.32 -19.04
N LEU A 135 4.38 12.37 -19.32
CA LEU A 135 5.85 12.31 -19.20
C LEU A 135 6.29 12.21 -17.75
N TRP A 136 5.63 12.93 -16.87
CA TRP A 136 5.90 12.83 -15.42
C TRP A 136 5.57 11.46 -14.87
N LEU A 137 4.47 10.85 -15.32
CA LEU A 137 4.10 9.50 -14.91
C LEU A 137 5.12 8.46 -15.39
N LEU A 138 5.59 8.58 -16.65
CA LEU A 138 6.65 7.73 -17.19
C LEU A 138 7.98 7.89 -16.41
N ASP A 139 8.36 9.11 -16.01
CA ASP A 139 9.58 9.31 -15.20
C ASP A 139 9.42 8.68 -13.81
N MET A 140 8.25 8.78 -13.18
CA MET A 140 7.97 8.09 -11.92
C MET A 140 8.14 6.57 -12.06
N VAL A 141 7.58 5.98 -13.11
CA VAL A 141 7.71 4.54 -13.40
C VAL A 141 9.17 4.17 -13.65
N ARG A 142 9.88 4.89 -14.50
CA ARG A 142 11.29 4.66 -14.81
C ARG A 142 12.16 4.69 -13.55
N ARG A 143 11.99 5.74 -12.73
CA ARG A 143 12.74 5.86 -11.45
C ARG A 143 12.44 4.71 -10.51
N ALA A 144 11.18 4.34 -10.35
CA ALA A 144 10.80 3.20 -9.52
C ALA A 144 11.35 1.89 -10.04
N ALA A 145 11.29 1.68 -11.37
CA ALA A 145 11.85 0.50 -12.01
C ALA A 145 13.37 0.40 -11.83
N ALA A 146 14.08 1.48 -11.96
CA ALA A 146 15.54 1.55 -11.78
C ALA A 146 15.97 1.63 -10.28
N GLY A 147 15.04 1.65 -9.34
CA GLY A 147 15.37 1.81 -7.91
C GLY A 147 15.89 3.19 -7.53
N LEU A 148 15.67 4.19 -8.38
CA LEU A 148 16.08 5.57 -8.14
C LEU A 148 15.13 6.27 -7.16
N PRO A 149 15.60 7.30 -6.43
CA PRO A 149 14.75 8.09 -5.54
C PRO A 149 13.59 8.74 -6.29
N GLN A 150 12.40 8.71 -5.69
CA GLN A 150 11.21 9.40 -6.22
C GLN A 150 11.13 10.86 -5.77
N ALA A 151 11.85 11.23 -4.72
CA ALA A 151 11.66 12.45 -3.93
C ALA A 151 12.41 13.67 -4.45
N GLU A 152 12.91 13.69 -5.69
CA GLU A 152 13.58 14.87 -6.23
C GLU A 152 12.57 15.75 -6.98
N GLY A 153 12.19 16.87 -6.35
CA GLY A 153 11.38 17.92 -6.95
C GLY A 153 10.17 18.34 -6.13
N THR A 154 9.71 19.57 -6.36
CA THR A 154 8.49 20.13 -5.79
C THR A 154 7.27 19.30 -6.22
N GLY A 155 6.42 18.89 -5.28
CA GLY A 155 5.17 18.17 -5.54
C GLY A 155 5.19 16.66 -5.27
N PHE A 156 6.31 16.08 -4.85
CA PHE A 156 6.36 14.69 -4.40
C PHE A 156 5.94 14.57 -2.93
N LEU A 157 4.91 13.77 -2.68
CA LEU A 157 4.50 13.41 -1.33
C LEU A 157 4.45 11.89 -1.20
N PRO A 158 5.14 11.29 -0.21
CA PRO A 158 4.85 9.93 0.20
C PRO A 158 3.39 9.86 0.64
N ALA A 159 2.67 8.80 0.25
CA ALA A 159 1.23 8.69 0.51
C ALA A 159 0.84 8.80 2.00
N GLY A 160 1.76 8.51 2.91
CA GLY A 160 1.56 8.70 4.36
C GLY A 160 1.55 10.16 4.82
N GLN A 161 1.96 11.11 3.97
CA GLN A 161 1.96 12.55 4.26
C GLN A 161 0.77 13.29 3.65
N VAL A 162 -0.10 12.63 2.89
CA VAL A 162 -1.35 13.21 2.41
C VAL A 162 -2.26 13.41 3.63
N LYS A 163 -2.21 14.62 4.18
CA LYS A 163 -3.21 15.04 5.17
C LYS A 163 -4.58 14.95 4.51
N GLN A 164 -5.51 14.36 5.21
CA GLN A 164 -6.92 14.39 4.85
C GLN A 164 -7.30 15.86 4.71
N SER A 165 -7.50 16.34 3.48
CA SER A 165 -8.10 17.65 3.26
C SER A 165 -9.55 17.51 3.72
N ASP A 166 -9.89 18.19 4.80
CA ASP A 166 -11.27 18.31 5.25
C ASP A 166 -12.13 18.86 4.11
N PRO A 167 -13.33 18.33 3.88
CA PRO A 167 -14.24 18.89 2.90
C PRO A 167 -14.53 20.35 3.27
N PRO A 168 -14.58 21.28 2.29
CA PRO A 168 -14.87 22.67 2.57
C PRO A 168 -16.28 22.78 3.19
N GLY A 169 -16.36 23.13 4.47
CA GLY A 169 -17.64 23.43 5.12
C GLY A 169 -17.85 22.96 6.55
N ARG A 170 -16.86 22.39 7.24
CA ARG A 170 -17.02 22.13 8.67
C ARG A 170 -16.09 23.01 9.49
N SER A 171 -16.66 24.06 10.08
CA SER A 171 -16.02 24.91 11.08
C SER A 171 -15.38 24.06 12.17
N GLN A 172 -14.11 24.32 12.44
CA GLN A 172 -13.34 23.73 13.51
C GLN A 172 -14.03 23.92 14.86
N SER A 173 -14.69 22.89 15.38
CA SER A 173 -14.80 22.73 16.82
C SER A 173 -13.51 22.07 17.30
N LYS A 174 -12.71 22.85 18.01
CA LYS A 174 -11.57 22.36 18.77
C LYS A 174 -12.09 21.34 19.78
N ASP A 175 -11.94 20.07 19.49
CA ASP A 175 -11.91 19.03 20.51
C ASP A 175 -10.74 18.08 20.19
N SER A 176 -9.61 18.44 20.80
CA SER A 176 -8.44 17.62 20.91
C SER A 176 -8.68 16.49 21.91
N THR A 177 -9.53 15.53 21.56
CA THR A 177 -9.54 14.26 22.29
C THR A 177 -8.55 13.32 21.61
N LEU A 178 -7.35 13.29 22.17
CA LEU A 178 -6.40 12.19 22.02
C LEU A 178 -7.18 10.87 22.07
N LYS A 179 -7.25 10.14 20.95
CA LYS A 179 -7.69 8.74 20.93
C LYS A 179 -6.72 7.93 21.80
N LYS A 180 -7.01 7.88 23.08
CA LYS A 180 -6.38 7.02 24.07
C LYS A 180 -6.53 5.58 23.54
N LYS A 181 -5.47 5.03 22.97
CA LYS A 181 -5.40 3.57 22.71
C LYS A 181 -5.77 2.93 24.04
N HIS A 182 -6.83 2.11 24.05
CA HIS A 182 -7.27 1.43 25.26
C HIS A 182 -6.18 0.46 25.72
N PRO A 183 -5.31 0.80 26.70
CA PRO A 183 -4.27 -0.10 27.19
C PRO A 183 -4.90 -1.34 27.84
N LEU A 184 -6.15 -1.20 28.32
CA LEU A 184 -6.91 -2.27 28.95
C LEU A 184 -7.19 -3.45 28.01
N ARG A 185 -7.47 -3.21 26.72
CA ARG A 185 -7.70 -4.31 25.74
C ARG A 185 -6.43 -5.09 25.43
N VAL A 186 -5.30 -4.41 25.36
CA VAL A 186 -3.99 -5.04 25.15
C VAL A 186 -3.60 -5.82 26.41
N LEU A 187 -3.81 -5.25 27.58
CA LEU A 187 -3.55 -5.91 28.88
C LEU A 187 -4.40 -7.18 29.04
N LEU A 188 -5.69 -7.12 28.72
CA LEU A 188 -6.59 -8.28 28.76
C LEU A 188 -6.19 -9.37 27.76
N ALA A 189 -5.75 -9.01 26.56
CA ALA A 189 -5.26 -9.97 25.59
C ALA A 189 -3.98 -10.67 26.04
N VAL A 190 -3.04 -9.93 26.62
CA VAL A 190 -1.79 -10.49 27.18
C VAL A 190 -2.08 -11.40 28.38
N LEU A 191 -2.97 -10.99 29.30
CA LEU A 191 -3.40 -11.83 30.42
C LEU A 191 -4.09 -13.11 29.95
N GLY A 192 -4.91 -13.05 28.90
CA GLY A 192 -5.57 -14.22 28.31
C GLY A 192 -4.56 -15.23 27.73
N ILE A 193 -3.52 -14.74 27.04
CA ILE A 193 -2.45 -15.60 26.49
C ILE A 193 -1.65 -16.26 27.62
N LEU A 194 -1.31 -15.51 28.67
CA LEU A 194 -0.59 -16.04 29.84
C LEU A 194 -1.40 -17.09 30.58
N ALA A 195 -2.72 -16.88 30.74
CA ALA A 195 -3.62 -17.85 31.37
C ALA A 195 -3.72 -19.15 30.56
N LEU A 196 -3.81 -19.08 29.22
CA LEU A 196 -3.80 -20.24 28.35
C LEU A 196 -2.49 -21.00 28.39
N ALA A 197 -1.35 -20.30 28.44
CA ALA A 197 -0.04 -20.93 28.57
C ALA A 197 0.11 -21.63 29.93
N ALA A 198 -0.30 -20.98 31.03
CA ALA A 198 -0.29 -21.60 32.36
C ALA A 198 -1.20 -22.84 32.44
N PHE A 199 -2.39 -22.77 31.82
CA PHE A 199 -3.30 -23.90 31.76
C PHE A 199 -2.70 -25.08 30.95
N GLY A 200 -2.05 -24.78 29.80
CA GLY A 200 -1.38 -25.80 29.00
C GLY A 200 -0.23 -26.51 29.73
N VAL A 201 0.57 -25.74 30.49
CA VAL A 201 1.64 -26.30 31.33
C VAL A 201 1.05 -27.14 32.46
N ALA A 202 0.01 -26.67 33.13
CA ALA A 202 -0.67 -27.42 34.18
C ALA A 202 -1.28 -28.72 33.66
N TRP A 203 -1.93 -28.67 32.50
CA TRP A 203 -2.47 -29.86 31.82
C TRP A 203 -1.39 -30.89 31.48
N TYR A 204 -0.25 -30.42 30.95
CA TYR A 204 0.88 -31.28 30.61
C TYR A 204 1.51 -31.95 31.85
N LEU A 205 1.66 -31.20 32.96
CA LEU A 205 2.26 -31.71 34.20
C LEU A 205 1.35 -32.71 34.96
N THR A 206 0.05 -32.66 34.69
CA THR A 206 -0.93 -33.52 35.39
C THR A 206 -1.47 -34.67 34.54
N ASP A 207 -0.92 -34.87 33.32
CA ASP A 207 -1.43 -35.89 32.37
C ASP A 207 -2.95 -35.76 32.14
N GLY A 208 -3.48 -34.54 32.20
CA GLY A 208 -4.89 -34.23 32.01
C GLY A 208 -5.75 -34.28 33.27
N ASP A 209 -5.20 -34.67 34.43
CA ASP A 209 -5.91 -34.66 35.70
C ASP A 209 -5.57 -33.42 36.55
N LEU A 210 -6.36 -32.35 36.37
CA LEU A 210 -6.15 -31.09 37.10
C LEU A 210 -6.38 -31.18 38.61
N ALA A 211 -7.06 -32.21 39.11
CA ALA A 211 -7.27 -32.42 40.53
C ALA A 211 -5.97 -32.82 41.28
N ALA A 212 -4.99 -33.34 40.56
CA ALA A 212 -3.66 -33.70 41.11
C ALA A 212 -2.67 -32.53 41.19
N LEU A 213 -3.01 -31.35 40.68
CA LEU A 213 -2.14 -30.14 40.68
C LEU A 213 -1.60 -29.73 42.06
N PRO A 214 -2.40 -29.65 43.14
CA PRO A 214 -1.91 -29.25 44.45
C PRO A 214 -0.84 -30.18 44.98
N GLN A 215 -0.98 -31.49 44.73
CA GLN A 215 -0.03 -32.47 45.25
C GLN A 215 1.31 -32.45 44.48
N ARG A 216 1.27 -32.22 43.17
CA ARG A 216 2.49 -32.13 42.33
C ARG A 216 3.27 -30.83 42.55
N LEU A 217 2.57 -29.71 42.81
CA LEU A 217 3.23 -28.43 43.15
C LEU A 217 4.03 -28.52 44.45
N MET A 218 3.58 -29.30 45.41
CA MET A 218 4.31 -29.51 46.68
C MET A 218 5.57 -30.35 46.57
N THR A 219 5.71 -31.10 45.47
CA THR A 219 6.87 -31.98 45.19
C THR A 219 7.90 -31.33 44.24
N LEU A 220 7.59 -30.16 43.66
CA LEU A 220 8.55 -29.43 42.88
C LEU A 220 9.62 -28.79 43.74
N HIS A 221 10.83 -29.36 43.75
CA HIS A 221 12.01 -28.75 44.26
C HIS A 221 12.34 -27.52 43.43
N LEU A 222 12.11 -26.30 44.01
CA LEU A 222 12.54 -25.06 43.35
C LEU A 222 14.07 -25.06 43.27
N PRO A 223 14.64 -24.75 42.07
CA PRO A 223 16.09 -24.68 41.91
C PRO A 223 16.65 -23.58 42.86
N GLU A 224 17.82 -23.83 43.46
CA GLU A 224 18.45 -22.99 44.49
C GLU A 224 18.69 -21.50 44.09
N TRP A 225 18.67 -21.17 42.80
CA TRP A 225 18.85 -19.79 42.36
C TRP A 225 17.64 -18.86 42.68
N VAL A 226 16.47 -19.40 43.01
CA VAL A 226 15.29 -18.61 43.41
C VAL A 226 15.44 -18.03 44.80
N THR A 227 16.33 -18.57 45.65
CA THR A 227 16.55 -18.09 47.02
C THR A 227 17.58 -16.96 47.14
N LEU A 228 18.20 -16.53 46.06
CA LEU A 228 19.22 -15.46 46.03
C LEU A 228 18.66 -14.03 46.00
N TRP A 229 17.34 -13.87 46.05
CA TRP A 229 16.68 -12.55 45.99
C TRP A 229 15.84 -12.22 47.23
N GLN A 230 16.24 -12.72 48.42
CA GLN A 230 15.75 -12.24 49.69
C GLN A 230 16.82 -11.48 50.48
#